data_e78fd7a50479b47fe88fe7c27be8a0bf
#
_entry.id   e78fd7a50479b47fe88fe7c27be8a0bf
#
_cell.length_a   1.000
_cell.length_b   1.000
_cell.length_c   1.000
_cell.angle_alpha   90.00
_cell.angle_beta   90.00
_cell.angle_gamma   90.00
#
_symmetry.space_group_name_H-M   'P 1'
#
loop_
_entity.id
_entity.type
_entity.pdbx_description
1 polymer ?
#
loop_
_entity_poly.entity_id
_entity_poly.type
_entity_poly.pdbx_seq_one_letter_code
_entity_poly.pdbx_strand_id
1 'polypeptide(L)'
;MPTLVSVFGIEPRRIGGTETFARELSLQLGERGWKSVLLFLSEPTAEVRRFLDLPNTSLGFYASANDGSLKIGRNLAGITRAHQPEILHLHFTGFLNLYSWIARAQSVKKVFFTDHHSRSAGYVPARAPFWKRHAARFINGPLTKVISVSNYGYECMTAFDLLPRNRFKMIYNGVDLSRVKTDTQRALDFRRRYAIPAGRAIVTQVSWMIPEKGISDFLETARLVTTQNRNVQFVIVGDGAYREQYMKDAEAMGIEDRVTWTGMVEDPFGEGVFAAADIVCQLSRWEEVFGWMIAEAMAHGKPIVATRVGGIPELISEGLSGFLVERTDAAAAAKKLIRLLQDPGLRRAMGDAGRKLVAERFNLKTNVAQLVKLYDI
;
A
#
# COMPACT_ATOMS: atom_id res chain seq x y z
N MET A 1 -17.11 -27.03 3.34
CA MET A 1 -16.81 -25.67 3.79
C MET A 1 -16.65 -24.80 2.56
N PRO A 2 -17.44 -23.74 2.39
CA PRO A 2 -17.31 -22.87 1.23
C PRO A 2 -15.92 -22.23 1.20
N THR A 3 -15.39 -21.99 0.03
CA THR A 3 -14.01 -21.57 -0.14
C THR A 3 -13.91 -20.28 -0.98
N LEU A 4 -13.11 -19.34 -0.52
CA LEU A 4 -12.67 -18.19 -1.28
C LEU A 4 -11.19 -18.35 -1.62
N VAL A 5 -10.84 -18.19 -2.91
CA VAL A 5 -9.45 -18.14 -3.37
C VAL A 5 -9.10 -16.69 -3.70
N SER A 6 -8.12 -16.12 -3.01
CA SER A 6 -7.52 -14.82 -3.32
C SER A 6 -6.21 -15.02 -4.06
N VAL A 7 -6.08 -14.39 -5.22
CA VAL A 7 -4.89 -14.43 -6.07
C VAL A 7 -4.19 -13.09 -6.03
N PHE A 8 -3.00 -13.03 -5.44
CA PHE A 8 -2.19 -11.83 -5.32
C PHE A 8 -1.02 -11.84 -6.32
N GLY A 9 -1.05 -10.93 -7.29
CA GLY A 9 0.01 -10.75 -8.29
C GLY A 9 1.26 -10.07 -7.72
N ILE A 10 1.67 -10.44 -6.51
CA ILE A 10 2.85 -9.91 -5.82
C ILE A 10 3.64 -11.04 -5.16
N GLU A 11 4.91 -10.76 -4.86
CA GLU A 11 5.76 -11.61 -4.04
C GLU A 11 5.60 -11.21 -2.56
N PRO A 12 5.24 -12.13 -1.66
CA PRO A 12 4.97 -11.84 -0.25
C PRO A 12 6.28 -11.84 0.57
N ARG A 13 7.08 -10.79 0.41
CA ARG A 13 8.42 -10.66 1.02
C ARG A 13 8.42 -9.96 2.37
N ARG A 14 7.33 -9.28 2.75
CA ARG A 14 7.20 -8.50 3.99
C ARG A 14 5.75 -8.41 4.43
N ILE A 15 5.53 -8.05 5.70
CA ILE A 15 4.21 -7.76 6.24
C ILE A 15 3.88 -6.29 5.93
N GLY A 16 3.10 -6.07 4.89
CA GLY A 16 2.60 -4.77 4.48
C GLY A 16 1.07 -4.70 4.51
N GLY A 17 0.52 -3.67 3.88
CA GLY A 17 -0.94 -3.48 3.80
C GLY A 17 -1.67 -4.63 3.12
N THR A 18 -1.06 -5.27 2.12
CA THR A 18 -1.67 -6.41 1.40
C THR A 18 -1.76 -7.64 2.28
N GLU A 19 -0.70 -8.01 2.99
CA GLU A 19 -0.65 -9.16 3.89
C GLU A 19 -1.59 -8.94 5.08
N THR A 20 -1.63 -7.71 5.60
CA THR A 20 -2.56 -7.32 6.68
C THR A 20 -4.02 -7.40 6.21
N PHE A 21 -4.31 -6.94 4.99
CA PHE A 21 -5.62 -7.11 4.36
C PHE A 21 -5.99 -8.59 4.18
N ALA A 22 -5.08 -9.40 3.65
CA ALA A 22 -5.31 -10.82 3.43
C ALA A 22 -5.61 -11.56 4.75
N ARG A 23 -4.90 -11.20 5.83
CA ARG A 23 -5.14 -11.73 7.18
C ARG A 23 -6.52 -11.34 7.70
N GLU A 24 -6.88 -10.05 7.65
CA GLU A 24 -8.19 -9.57 8.15
C GLU A 24 -9.33 -10.19 7.35
N LEU A 25 -9.21 -10.29 6.03
CA LEU A 25 -10.21 -10.97 5.20
C LEU A 25 -10.37 -12.45 5.63
N SER A 26 -9.25 -13.15 5.85
CA SER A 26 -9.29 -14.55 6.28
C SER A 26 -9.92 -14.73 7.66
N LEU A 27 -9.67 -13.81 8.61
CA LEU A 27 -10.33 -13.82 9.93
C LEU A 27 -11.84 -13.70 9.79
N GLN A 28 -12.32 -12.71 9.03
CA GLN A 28 -13.76 -12.49 8.84
C GLN A 28 -14.45 -13.63 8.06
N LEU A 29 -13.73 -14.26 7.15
CA LEU A 29 -14.19 -15.48 6.47
C LEU A 29 -14.29 -16.66 7.46
N GLY A 30 -13.30 -16.84 8.34
CA GLY A 30 -13.29 -17.88 9.37
C GLY A 30 -14.48 -17.75 10.33
N GLU A 31 -14.81 -16.54 10.78
CA GLU A 31 -15.99 -16.25 11.60
C GLU A 31 -17.31 -16.70 10.95
N ARG A 32 -17.35 -16.82 9.62
CA ARG A 32 -18.50 -17.25 8.81
C ARG A 32 -18.41 -18.69 8.34
N GLY A 33 -17.43 -19.45 8.82
CA GLY A 33 -17.23 -20.83 8.44
C GLY A 33 -16.68 -21.03 7.01
N TRP A 34 -16.00 -20.03 6.44
CA TRP A 34 -15.37 -20.10 5.13
C TRP A 34 -13.89 -20.44 5.23
N LYS A 35 -13.40 -21.19 4.22
CA LYS A 35 -11.97 -21.40 3.99
C LYS A 35 -11.41 -20.29 3.13
N SER A 36 -10.23 -19.79 3.47
CA SER A 36 -9.44 -18.79 2.74
C SER A 36 -8.21 -19.45 2.14
N VAL A 37 -8.06 -19.39 0.82
CA VAL A 37 -6.87 -19.86 0.10
C VAL A 37 -6.17 -18.64 -0.47
N LEU A 38 -4.94 -18.38 -0.03
CA LEU A 38 -4.14 -17.21 -0.42
C LEU A 38 -3.03 -17.66 -1.35
N LEU A 39 -3.05 -17.18 -2.60
CA LEU A 39 -2.10 -17.54 -3.65
C LEU A 39 -1.25 -16.33 -4.04
N PHE A 40 0.07 -16.49 -4.03
CA PHE A 40 1.05 -15.46 -4.35
C PHE A 40 1.88 -15.83 -5.59
N LEU A 41 2.73 -14.92 -6.08
CA LEU A 41 3.68 -15.21 -7.17
C LEU A 41 4.85 -16.10 -6.75
N SER A 42 5.19 -16.11 -5.46
CA SER A 42 6.25 -16.95 -4.90
C SER A 42 5.87 -17.44 -3.51
N GLU A 43 6.67 -18.34 -2.94
CA GLU A 43 6.50 -18.73 -1.55
C GLU A 43 6.66 -17.53 -0.60
N PRO A 44 5.78 -17.38 0.40
CA PRO A 44 5.92 -16.40 1.46
C PRO A 44 7.19 -16.61 2.27
N THR A 45 7.81 -15.51 2.73
CA THR A 45 8.87 -15.60 3.75
C THR A 45 8.34 -16.26 5.02
N ALA A 46 9.24 -16.78 5.87
CA ALA A 46 8.85 -17.45 7.11
C ALA A 46 7.98 -16.54 8.02
N GLU A 47 8.26 -15.22 8.03
CA GLU A 47 7.49 -14.26 8.82
C GLU A 47 6.11 -14.00 8.25
N VAL A 48 6.01 -13.78 6.94
CA VAL A 48 4.71 -13.62 6.27
C VAL A 48 3.87 -14.89 6.41
N ARG A 49 4.48 -16.07 6.27
CA ARG A 49 3.81 -17.36 6.49
C ARG A 49 3.22 -17.44 7.90
N ARG A 50 4.03 -17.15 8.93
CA ARG A 50 3.59 -17.13 10.32
C ARG A 50 2.49 -16.11 10.58
N PHE A 51 2.59 -14.93 9.97
CA PHE A 51 1.59 -13.87 10.08
C PHE A 51 0.24 -14.26 9.47
N LEU A 52 0.25 -15.00 8.35
CA LEU A 52 -0.97 -15.44 7.65
C LEU A 52 -1.48 -16.82 8.10
N ASP A 53 -0.79 -17.48 9.02
CA ASP A 53 -1.18 -18.79 9.55
C ASP A 53 -2.40 -18.64 10.46
N LEU A 54 -3.58 -19.03 9.95
CA LEU A 54 -4.86 -19.04 10.63
C LEU A 54 -5.53 -20.41 10.42
N PRO A 55 -6.39 -20.88 11.33
CA PRO A 55 -7.01 -22.21 11.24
C PRO A 55 -7.79 -22.47 9.95
N ASN A 56 -8.30 -21.42 9.31
CA ASN A 56 -9.08 -21.49 8.07
C ASN A 56 -8.29 -21.09 6.82
N THR A 57 -6.98 -20.82 6.92
CA THR A 57 -6.16 -20.42 5.77
C THR A 57 -5.39 -21.58 5.16
N SER A 58 -5.14 -21.47 3.87
CA SER A 58 -4.14 -22.26 3.14
C SER A 58 -3.32 -21.32 2.27
N LEU A 59 -2.00 -21.44 2.35
CA LEU A 59 -1.06 -20.61 1.60
C LEU A 59 -0.48 -21.41 0.43
N GLY A 60 -0.33 -20.77 -0.72
CA GLY A 60 0.28 -21.35 -1.89
C GLY A 60 0.81 -20.30 -2.86
N PHE A 61 1.38 -20.78 -3.95
CA PHE A 61 1.81 -19.93 -5.07
C PHE A 61 1.23 -20.49 -6.38
N TYR A 62 0.98 -19.61 -7.34
CA TYR A 62 0.34 -19.99 -8.60
C TYR A 62 1.21 -19.70 -9.83
N ALA A 63 2.30 -19.00 -9.65
CA ALA A 63 3.23 -18.63 -10.71
C ALA A 63 4.65 -18.52 -10.14
N SER A 64 5.64 -18.48 -11.03
CA SER A 64 7.00 -18.04 -10.72
C SER A 64 7.40 -16.93 -11.69
N ALA A 65 8.47 -16.19 -11.36
CA ALA A 65 8.92 -15.03 -12.13
C ALA A 65 9.18 -15.33 -13.63
N ASN A 66 9.47 -16.59 -13.97
CA ASN A 66 9.76 -17.03 -15.34
C ASN A 66 8.59 -17.73 -16.04
N ASP A 67 7.41 -17.77 -15.42
CA ASP A 67 6.28 -18.49 -15.97
C ASP A 67 5.56 -17.67 -17.06
N GLY A 68 5.42 -18.20 -18.26
CA GLY A 68 4.61 -17.60 -19.30
C GLY A 68 3.10 -17.71 -19.01
N SER A 69 2.30 -16.83 -19.60
CA SER A 69 0.86 -16.71 -19.35
C SER A 69 0.08 -18.03 -19.47
N LEU A 70 0.47 -18.93 -20.36
CA LEU A 70 -0.16 -20.25 -20.51
C LEU A 70 0.06 -21.15 -19.29
N LYS A 71 1.29 -21.15 -18.73
CA LYS A 71 1.63 -21.94 -17.55
C LYS A 71 0.90 -21.39 -16.32
N ILE A 72 0.87 -20.09 -16.16
CA ILE A 72 0.11 -19.41 -15.09
C ILE A 72 -1.37 -19.78 -15.18
N GLY A 73 -1.95 -19.73 -16.39
CA GLY A 73 -3.35 -20.11 -16.61
C GLY A 73 -3.64 -21.56 -16.25
N ARG A 74 -2.74 -22.50 -16.63
CA ARG A 74 -2.87 -23.92 -16.27
C ARG A 74 -2.78 -24.15 -14.76
N ASN A 75 -1.83 -23.50 -14.09
CA ASN A 75 -1.65 -23.58 -12.64
C ASN A 75 -2.92 -23.08 -11.94
N LEU A 76 -3.42 -21.90 -12.32
CA LEU A 76 -4.66 -21.36 -11.77
C LEU A 76 -5.87 -22.27 -11.99
N ALA A 77 -6.00 -22.85 -13.18
CA ALA A 77 -7.06 -23.84 -13.47
C ALA A 77 -6.94 -25.08 -12.58
N GLY A 78 -5.71 -25.61 -12.39
CA GLY A 78 -5.44 -26.75 -11.51
C GLY A 78 -5.82 -26.46 -10.05
N ILE A 79 -5.40 -25.31 -9.53
CA ILE A 79 -5.69 -24.87 -8.16
C ILE A 79 -7.20 -24.65 -7.99
N THR A 80 -7.83 -23.96 -8.93
CA THR A 80 -9.29 -23.71 -8.88
C THR A 80 -10.06 -25.02 -8.88
N ARG A 81 -9.64 -26.00 -9.69
CA ARG A 81 -10.25 -27.34 -9.70
C ARG A 81 -10.05 -28.09 -8.39
N ALA A 82 -8.87 -28.01 -7.79
CA ALA A 82 -8.56 -28.69 -6.53
C ALA A 82 -9.34 -28.13 -5.35
N HIS A 83 -9.51 -26.82 -5.29
CA HIS A 83 -10.19 -26.14 -4.17
C HIS A 83 -11.69 -25.91 -4.38
N GLN A 84 -12.19 -26.01 -5.61
CA GLN A 84 -13.59 -25.77 -6.01
C GLN A 84 -14.19 -24.51 -5.33
N PRO A 85 -13.56 -23.34 -5.45
CA PRO A 85 -14.00 -22.17 -4.74
C PRO A 85 -15.34 -21.65 -5.25
N GLU A 86 -16.15 -21.12 -4.33
CA GLU A 86 -17.35 -20.39 -4.69
C GLU A 86 -17.02 -19.00 -5.21
N ILE A 87 -15.93 -18.42 -4.69
CA ILE A 87 -15.46 -17.07 -5.00
C ILE A 87 -13.97 -17.12 -5.38
N LEU A 88 -13.63 -16.45 -6.49
CA LEU A 88 -12.26 -16.10 -6.86
C LEU A 88 -12.10 -14.58 -6.76
N HIS A 89 -11.08 -14.10 -6.06
CA HIS A 89 -10.76 -12.68 -5.97
C HIS A 89 -9.34 -12.40 -6.47
N LEU A 90 -9.21 -11.55 -7.47
CA LEU A 90 -7.95 -11.18 -8.12
C LEU A 90 -7.44 -9.84 -7.58
N HIS A 91 -6.18 -9.80 -7.15
CA HIS A 91 -5.49 -8.61 -6.64
C HIS A 91 -4.15 -8.44 -7.35
N PHE A 92 -3.78 -7.23 -7.71
CA PHE A 92 -2.50 -6.92 -8.39
C PHE A 92 -2.25 -7.70 -9.69
N THR A 93 -3.25 -8.36 -10.23
CA THR A 93 -3.17 -8.98 -11.54
C THR A 93 -3.50 -7.96 -12.63
N GLY A 94 -3.06 -8.20 -13.86
CA GLY A 94 -3.48 -7.34 -14.97
C GLY A 94 -5.01 -7.37 -15.13
N PHE A 95 -5.63 -6.23 -15.46
CA PHE A 95 -7.08 -6.16 -15.63
C PHE A 95 -7.55 -6.89 -16.90
N LEU A 96 -6.75 -6.91 -17.95
CA LEU A 96 -7.04 -7.61 -19.21
C LEU A 96 -6.34 -8.97 -19.23
N ASN A 97 -6.94 -9.97 -18.57
CA ASN A 97 -6.48 -11.36 -18.57
C ASN A 97 -7.66 -12.34 -18.62
N LEU A 98 -7.37 -13.60 -18.90
CA LEU A 98 -8.39 -14.63 -19.02
C LEU A 98 -8.70 -15.38 -17.71
N TYR A 99 -8.18 -14.91 -16.55
CA TYR A 99 -8.36 -15.61 -15.28
C TYR A 99 -9.82 -15.73 -14.86
N SER A 100 -10.63 -14.73 -15.18
CA SER A 100 -12.07 -14.76 -14.92
C SER A 100 -12.79 -15.84 -15.75
N TRP A 101 -12.36 -16.08 -16.99
CA TRP A 101 -12.87 -17.16 -17.83
C TRP A 101 -12.40 -18.54 -17.37
N ILE A 102 -11.13 -18.66 -16.96
CA ILE A 102 -10.61 -19.88 -16.34
C ILE A 102 -11.43 -20.24 -15.10
N ALA A 103 -11.73 -19.29 -14.25
CA ALA A 103 -12.56 -19.49 -13.08
C ALA A 103 -13.97 -19.96 -13.45
N ARG A 104 -14.61 -19.33 -14.42
CA ARG A 104 -15.95 -19.74 -14.89
C ARG A 104 -15.96 -21.12 -15.50
N ALA A 105 -14.94 -21.49 -16.27
CA ALA A 105 -14.80 -22.84 -16.81
C ALA A 105 -14.64 -23.93 -15.73
N GLN A 106 -14.23 -23.55 -14.51
CA GLN A 106 -14.18 -24.42 -13.32
C GLN A 106 -15.40 -24.21 -12.38
N SER A 107 -16.49 -23.65 -12.89
CA SER A 107 -17.77 -23.45 -12.18
C SER A 107 -17.72 -22.49 -10.99
N VAL A 108 -16.71 -21.60 -10.91
CA VAL A 108 -16.67 -20.55 -9.88
C VAL A 108 -17.85 -19.60 -10.06
N LYS A 109 -18.63 -19.40 -9.00
CA LYS A 109 -19.89 -18.64 -9.05
C LYS A 109 -19.66 -17.13 -9.15
N LYS A 110 -18.70 -16.60 -8.40
CA LYS A 110 -18.43 -15.16 -8.32
C LYS A 110 -16.93 -14.88 -8.53
N VAL A 111 -16.61 -13.91 -9.38
CA VAL A 111 -15.23 -13.48 -9.63
C VAL A 111 -15.12 -11.99 -9.39
N PHE A 112 -14.21 -11.61 -8.49
CA PHE A 112 -13.94 -10.22 -8.13
C PHE A 112 -12.54 -9.81 -8.59
N PHE A 113 -12.37 -8.52 -8.82
CA PHE A 113 -11.07 -7.92 -9.12
C PHE A 113 -10.92 -6.65 -8.28
N THR A 114 -9.79 -6.48 -7.60
CA THR A 114 -9.44 -5.22 -6.93
C THR A 114 -8.27 -4.56 -7.63
N ASP A 115 -8.45 -3.29 -8.02
CA ASP A 115 -7.42 -2.46 -8.61
C ASP A 115 -6.57 -1.79 -7.52
N HIS A 116 -5.31 -2.20 -7.43
CA HIS A 116 -4.30 -1.65 -6.53
C HIS A 116 -3.18 -0.89 -7.29
N HIS A 117 -3.31 -0.72 -8.59
CA HIS A 117 -2.23 -0.19 -9.41
C HIS A 117 -2.15 1.33 -9.30
N SER A 118 -0.98 1.84 -8.96
CA SER A 118 -0.62 3.24 -9.17
C SER A 118 -0.52 3.54 -10.67
N ARG A 119 -0.62 4.80 -11.04
CA ARG A 119 -0.53 5.24 -12.44
C ARG A 119 0.74 6.07 -12.65
N SER A 120 1.17 6.18 -13.90
CA SER A 120 2.30 7.04 -14.25
C SER A 120 2.05 8.51 -13.86
N ALA A 121 3.13 9.23 -13.62
CA ALA A 121 3.08 10.65 -13.30
C ALA A 121 2.25 11.45 -14.33
N GLY A 122 1.32 12.27 -13.85
CA GLY A 122 0.45 13.08 -14.71
C GLY A 122 -0.59 12.29 -15.49
N TYR A 123 -0.89 11.05 -15.08
CA TYR A 123 -1.92 10.24 -15.71
C TYR A 123 -3.28 10.92 -15.63
N VAL A 124 -3.93 11.09 -16.78
CA VAL A 124 -5.29 11.62 -16.89
C VAL A 124 -6.22 10.48 -17.32
N PRO A 125 -7.26 10.18 -16.55
CA PRO A 125 -8.24 9.18 -16.92
C PRO A 125 -8.89 9.51 -18.27
N ALA A 126 -8.88 8.56 -19.20
CA ALA A 126 -9.44 8.75 -20.53
C ALA A 126 -10.24 7.52 -20.99
N ARG A 127 -11.20 7.76 -21.85
CA ARG A 127 -12.02 6.71 -22.44
C ARG A 127 -11.18 5.83 -23.37
N ALA A 128 -11.24 4.53 -23.21
CA ALA A 128 -10.53 3.61 -24.07
C ALA A 128 -11.06 3.61 -25.51
N PRO A 129 -10.23 3.34 -26.53
CA PRO A 129 -10.66 3.18 -27.92
C PRO A 129 -11.78 2.12 -28.06
N PHE A 130 -12.66 2.33 -29.03
CA PHE A 130 -13.84 1.50 -29.25
C PHE A 130 -13.54 -0.02 -29.27
N TRP A 131 -12.57 -0.43 -30.06
CA TRP A 131 -12.19 -1.84 -30.17
C TRP A 131 -11.70 -2.42 -28.83
N LYS A 132 -10.93 -1.64 -28.07
CA LYS A 132 -10.41 -2.05 -26.75
C LYS A 132 -11.54 -2.22 -25.73
N ARG A 133 -12.58 -1.37 -25.82
CA ARG A 133 -13.77 -1.49 -24.95
C ARG A 133 -14.53 -2.77 -25.22
N HIS A 134 -14.75 -3.14 -26.51
CA HIS A 134 -15.44 -4.38 -26.87
C HIS A 134 -14.64 -5.60 -26.45
N ALA A 135 -13.34 -5.64 -26.75
CA ALA A 135 -12.45 -6.72 -26.31
C ALA A 135 -12.45 -6.88 -24.77
N ALA A 136 -12.36 -5.76 -24.03
CA ALA A 136 -12.36 -5.77 -22.57
C ALA A 136 -13.71 -6.24 -21.98
N ARG A 137 -14.84 -5.88 -22.59
CA ARG A 137 -16.16 -6.37 -22.18
C ARG A 137 -16.28 -7.87 -22.33
N PHE A 138 -15.71 -8.43 -23.40
CA PHE A 138 -15.63 -9.87 -23.58
C PHE A 138 -14.69 -10.51 -22.56
N ILE A 139 -13.45 -10.03 -22.46
CA ILE A 139 -12.41 -10.59 -21.57
C ILE A 139 -12.86 -10.54 -20.10
N ASN A 140 -13.45 -9.43 -19.67
CA ASN A 140 -13.89 -9.21 -18.29
C ASN A 140 -15.38 -9.52 -18.04
N GLY A 141 -16.07 -10.08 -19.04
CA GLY A 141 -17.49 -10.46 -18.93
C GLY A 141 -17.82 -11.29 -17.69
N PRO A 142 -16.99 -12.28 -17.31
CA PRO A 142 -17.22 -13.10 -16.12
C PRO A 142 -17.01 -12.39 -14.77
N LEU A 143 -16.37 -11.21 -14.72
CA LEU A 143 -16.19 -10.48 -13.45
C LEU A 143 -17.55 -10.09 -12.85
N THR A 144 -17.75 -10.42 -11.60
CA THR A 144 -18.95 -10.03 -10.84
C THR A 144 -18.89 -8.56 -10.47
N LYS A 145 -17.78 -8.12 -9.86
CA LYS A 145 -17.50 -6.72 -9.51
C LYS A 145 -16.01 -6.40 -9.66
N VAL A 146 -15.75 -5.12 -9.89
CA VAL A 146 -14.43 -4.49 -9.85
C VAL A 146 -14.41 -3.55 -8.67
N ILE A 147 -13.45 -3.71 -7.77
CA ILE A 147 -13.26 -2.89 -6.58
C ILE A 147 -12.11 -1.92 -6.83
N SER A 148 -12.31 -0.67 -6.51
CA SER A 148 -11.26 0.36 -6.46
C SER A 148 -11.04 0.78 -5.01
N VAL A 149 -9.78 1.00 -4.64
CA VAL A 149 -9.37 1.24 -3.25
C VAL A 149 -9.33 2.71 -2.86
N SER A 150 -9.76 3.59 -3.76
CA SER A 150 -9.91 5.04 -3.57
C SER A 150 -10.90 5.60 -4.59
N ASN A 151 -11.36 6.84 -4.40
CA ASN A 151 -12.14 7.53 -5.42
C ASN A 151 -11.32 7.79 -6.68
N TYR A 152 -10.04 8.18 -6.52
CA TYR A 152 -9.13 8.32 -7.66
C TYR A 152 -9.05 7.04 -8.49
N GLY A 153 -8.83 5.89 -7.85
CA GLY A 153 -8.82 4.59 -8.54
C GLY A 153 -10.16 4.27 -9.21
N TYR A 154 -11.28 4.60 -8.55
CA TYR A 154 -12.63 4.42 -9.10
C TYR A 154 -12.84 5.26 -10.35
N GLU A 155 -12.47 6.53 -10.33
CA GLU A 155 -12.54 7.42 -11.49
C GLU A 155 -11.66 6.92 -12.64
N CYS A 156 -10.44 6.52 -12.36
CA CYS A 156 -9.55 5.94 -13.37
C CYS A 156 -10.17 4.71 -14.04
N MET A 157 -10.70 3.77 -13.26
CA MET A 157 -11.26 2.52 -13.81
C MET A 157 -12.56 2.74 -14.57
N THR A 158 -13.42 3.64 -14.08
CA THR A 158 -14.70 3.93 -14.74
C THR A 158 -14.55 4.80 -16.00
N ALA A 159 -13.55 5.68 -16.05
CA ALA A 159 -13.28 6.50 -17.24
C ALA A 159 -12.90 5.68 -18.48
N PHE A 160 -12.27 4.52 -18.28
CA PHE A 160 -11.96 3.61 -19.40
C PHE A 160 -13.20 3.09 -20.15
N ASP A 161 -14.37 3.08 -19.50
CA ASP A 161 -15.64 2.54 -20.07
C ASP A 161 -15.49 1.08 -20.56
N LEU A 162 -14.73 0.28 -19.83
CA LEU A 162 -14.46 -1.13 -20.18
C LEU A 162 -15.57 -2.07 -19.73
N LEU A 163 -16.32 -1.70 -18.69
CA LEU A 163 -17.46 -2.43 -18.13
C LEU A 163 -18.57 -1.45 -17.74
N PRO A 164 -19.83 -1.92 -17.60
CA PRO A 164 -20.93 -1.08 -17.08
C PRO A 164 -20.62 -0.56 -15.66
N ARG A 165 -20.99 0.69 -15.37
CA ARG A 165 -20.68 1.36 -14.09
C ARG A 165 -21.19 0.61 -12.85
N ASN A 166 -22.31 -0.10 -12.96
CA ASN A 166 -22.83 -0.91 -11.86
C ASN A 166 -21.95 -2.11 -11.46
N ARG A 167 -20.95 -2.45 -12.27
CA ARG A 167 -19.93 -3.46 -11.94
C ARG A 167 -18.83 -2.90 -11.05
N PHE A 168 -18.68 -1.59 -10.94
CA PHE A 168 -17.63 -0.97 -10.13
C PHE A 168 -18.16 -0.62 -8.73
N LYS A 169 -17.28 -0.79 -7.74
CA LYS A 169 -17.52 -0.40 -6.36
C LYS A 169 -16.23 0.21 -5.79
N MET A 170 -16.36 1.27 -5.03
CA MET A 170 -15.26 1.83 -4.26
C MET A 170 -15.36 1.32 -2.81
N ILE A 171 -14.27 0.74 -2.31
CA ILE A 171 -14.07 0.35 -0.91
C ILE A 171 -12.63 0.72 -0.58
N TYR A 172 -12.42 1.65 0.35
CA TYR A 172 -11.07 2.05 0.73
C TYR A 172 -10.25 0.88 1.27
N ASN A 173 -8.96 0.87 0.99
CA ASN A 173 -8.01 0.14 1.81
C ASN A 173 -8.04 0.66 3.24
N GLY A 174 -7.40 -0.06 4.16
CA GLY A 174 -7.43 0.34 5.55
C GLY A 174 -6.18 -0.09 6.32
N VAL A 175 -6.11 0.35 7.55
CA VAL A 175 -5.06 0.02 8.52
C VAL A 175 -5.66 -0.82 9.64
N ASP A 176 -4.95 -1.86 10.04
CA ASP A 176 -5.29 -2.65 11.22
C ASP A 176 -4.91 -1.88 12.49
N LEU A 177 -5.89 -1.22 13.08
CA LEU A 177 -5.71 -0.40 14.27
C LEU A 177 -5.32 -1.22 15.51
N SER A 178 -5.58 -2.53 15.54
CA SER A 178 -5.18 -3.40 16.65
C SER A 178 -3.66 -3.59 16.73
N ARG A 179 -2.96 -3.36 15.63
CA ARG A 179 -1.50 -3.43 15.52
C ARG A 179 -0.80 -2.13 15.92
N VAL A 180 -1.54 -1.01 16.08
CA VAL A 180 -0.96 0.27 16.50
C VAL A 180 -0.44 0.14 17.92
N LYS A 181 0.85 0.20 18.08
CA LYS A 181 1.53 0.17 19.38
C LYS A 181 2.30 1.46 19.57
N THR A 182 1.84 2.30 20.46
CA THR A 182 2.55 3.52 20.91
C THR A 182 3.56 3.15 21.99
N ASP A 183 4.49 2.28 21.66
CA ASP A 183 5.48 1.77 22.60
C ASP A 183 6.76 2.59 22.50
N THR A 184 7.05 3.37 23.54
CA THR A 184 8.29 4.14 23.67
C THR A 184 9.52 3.24 23.55
N GLN A 185 9.44 2.00 24.05
CA GLN A 185 10.57 1.06 23.99
C GLN A 185 10.90 0.71 22.54
N ARG A 186 9.89 0.45 21.68
CA ARG A 186 10.12 0.16 20.25
C ARG A 186 10.76 1.33 19.52
N ALA A 187 10.36 2.57 19.85
CA ALA A 187 10.99 3.76 19.29
C ALA A 187 12.46 3.86 19.69
N LEU A 188 12.79 3.55 20.95
CA LEU A 188 14.16 3.54 21.44
C LEU A 188 14.99 2.40 20.82
N ASP A 189 14.40 1.22 20.67
CA ASP A 189 15.04 0.06 20.02
C ASP A 189 15.37 0.36 18.56
N PHE A 190 14.43 0.96 17.83
CA PHE A 190 14.66 1.41 16.45
C PHE A 190 15.81 2.42 16.38
N ARG A 191 15.81 3.45 17.25
CA ARG A 191 16.91 4.43 17.30
C ARG A 191 18.26 3.77 17.57
N ARG A 192 18.32 2.84 18.52
CA ARG A 192 19.57 2.09 18.87
C ARG A 192 20.03 1.23 17.71
N ARG A 193 19.11 0.47 17.09
CA ARG A 193 19.42 -0.43 15.97
C ARG A 193 20.08 0.29 14.80
N TYR A 194 19.63 1.51 14.52
CA TYR A 194 20.10 2.30 13.37
C TYR A 194 21.05 3.45 13.78
N ALA A 195 21.57 3.43 15.00
CA ALA A 195 22.51 4.43 15.54
C ALA A 195 22.04 5.88 15.36
N ILE A 196 20.73 6.13 15.47
CA ILE A 196 20.16 7.48 15.34
C ILE A 196 20.45 8.28 16.62
N PRO A 197 21.16 9.42 16.53
CA PRO A 197 21.52 10.20 17.70
C PRO A 197 20.33 10.61 18.57
N ALA A 198 20.50 10.50 19.89
CA ALA A 198 19.50 10.98 20.83
C ALA A 198 19.22 12.48 20.63
N GLY A 199 17.96 12.88 20.77
CA GLY A 199 17.55 14.29 20.65
C GLY A 199 17.35 14.79 19.22
N ARG A 200 17.78 14.08 18.17
CA ARG A 200 17.41 14.45 16.80
C ARG A 200 15.96 14.08 16.52
N ALA A 201 15.21 15.01 15.94
CA ALA A 201 13.90 14.70 15.39
C ALA A 201 14.05 13.77 14.17
N ILE A 202 13.13 12.81 13.99
CA ILE A 202 13.17 11.86 12.88
C ILE A 202 12.10 12.22 11.84
N VAL A 203 12.54 12.44 10.61
CA VAL A 203 11.69 12.54 9.42
C VAL A 203 11.87 11.28 8.59
N THR A 204 10.79 10.51 8.37
CA THR A 204 10.88 9.17 7.77
C THR A 204 10.13 9.12 6.44
N GLN A 205 10.71 8.44 5.44
CA GLN A 205 10.02 7.97 4.25
C GLN A 205 10.17 6.44 4.14
N VAL A 206 9.05 5.73 3.96
CA VAL A 206 9.01 4.27 3.81
C VAL A 206 8.59 3.94 2.39
N SER A 207 9.49 3.46 1.56
CA SER A 207 9.16 3.14 0.16
C SER A 207 10.24 2.30 -0.52
N TRP A 208 9.90 1.73 -1.68
CA TRP A 208 10.90 1.20 -2.60
C TRP A 208 11.83 2.32 -3.09
N MET A 209 13.12 2.03 -3.20
CA MET A 209 14.11 2.98 -3.72
C MET A 209 14.13 2.95 -5.26
N ILE A 210 13.09 3.52 -5.84
CA ILE A 210 12.89 3.72 -7.28
C ILE A 210 12.54 5.18 -7.54
N PRO A 211 12.80 5.73 -8.76
CA PRO A 211 12.61 7.14 -9.07
C PRO A 211 11.21 7.67 -8.79
N GLU A 212 10.23 6.82 -9.02
CA GLU A 212 8.81 7.12 -8.87
C GLU A 212 8.39 7.39 -7.42
N LYS A 213 9.16 6.93 -6.44
CA LYS A 213 8.89 7.17 -5.01
C LYS A 213 9.48 8.47 -4.47
N GLY A 214 10.16 9.25 -5.34
CA GLY A 214 10.62 10.60 -5.01
C GLY A 214 11.71 10.65 -3.94
N ILE A 215 12.59 9.63 -3.88
CA ILE A 215 13.72 9.65 -2.94
C ILE A 215 14.66 10.83 -3.21
N SER A 216 14.89 11.18 -4.48
CA SER A 216 15.69 12.37 -4.83
C SER A 216 15.06 13.66 -4.28
N ASP A 217 13.73 13.78 -4.34
CA ASP A 217 13.01 14.94 -3.78
C ASP A 217 13.10 14.96 -2.25
N PHE A 218 13.10 13.79 -1.62
CA PHE A 218 13.28 13.68 -0.18
C PHE A 218 14.71 14.06 0.26
N LEU A 219 15.74 13.66 -0.49
CA LEU A 219 17.13 14.06 -0.24
C LEU A 219 17.32 15.57 -0.43
N GLU A 220 16.79 16.15 -1.50
CA GLU A 220 16.85 17.61 -1.70
C GLU A 220 16.08 18.36 -0.59
N THR A 221 14.94 17.83 -0.16
CA THR A 221 14.19 18.35 1.00
C THR A 221 15.05 18.26 2.27
N ALA A 222 15.75 17.15 2.49
CA ALA A 222 16.66 16.99 3.63
C ALA A 222 17.79 18.01 3.62
N ARG A 223 18.43 18.23 2.45
CA ARG A 223 19.47 19.24 2.26
C ARG A 223 18.97 20.63 2.65
N LEU A 224 17.79 21.03 2.15
CA LEU A 224 17.20 22.34 2.45
C LEU A 224 16.84 22.50 3.94
N VAL A 225 16.32 21.45 4.58
CA VAL A 225 15.98 21.48 6.01
C VAL A 225 17.24 21.59 6.85
N THR A 226 18.31 20.85 6.54
CA THR A 226 19.54 20.80 7.35
C THR A 226 20.31 22.10 7.33
N THR A 227 20.11 22.99 6.35
CA THR A 227 20.66 24.36 6.36
C THR A 227 20.10 25.23 7.48
N GLN A 228 18.86 24.95 7.93
CA GLN A 228 18.15 25.73 8.95
C GLN A 228 18.02 24.99 10.28
N ASN A 229 17.98 23.67 10.27
CA ASN A 229 17.85 22.85 11.46
C ASN A 229 18.75 21.61 11.35
N ARG A 230 19.85 21.62 12.08
CA ARG A 230 20.79 20.48 12.13
C ARG A 230 20.39 19.40 13.15
N ASN A 231 19.34 19.62 13.95
CA ASN A 231 18.88 18.64 14.95
C ASN A 231 17.78 17.71 14.39
N VAL A 232 17.99 17.21 13.18
CA VAL A 232 17.09 16.31 12.46
C VAL A 232 17.85 15.16 11.86
N GLN A 233 17.24 13.98 11.81
CA GLN A 233 17.70 12.80 11.09
C GLN A 233 16.63 12.39 10.07
N PHE A 234 17.02 12.25 8.83
CA PHE A 234 16.18 11.72 7.77
C PHE A 234 16.38 10.21 7.69
N VAL A 235 15.30 9.46 7.70
CA VAL A 235 15.35 7.99 7.71
C VAL A 235 14.62 7.46 6.49
N ILE A 236 15.35 6.73 5.64
CA ILE A 236 14.79 6.09 4.46
C ILE A 236 14.70 4.59 4.74
N VAL A 237 13.45 4.10 4.79
CA VAL A 237 13.13 2.71 5.09
C VAL A 237 12.69 2.01 3.81
N GLY A 238 13.44 1.00 3.42
CA GLY A 238 13.22 0.22 2.21
C GLY A 238 14.49 -0.05 1.45
N ASP A 239 14.35 -0.67 0.29
CA ASP A 239 15.46 -1.03 -0.60
C ASP A 239 15.02 -0.90 -2.06
N GLY A 240 15.95 -1.03 -3.01
CA GLY A 240 15.65 -0.99 -4.43
C GLY A 240 16.87 -0.75 -5.30
N ALA A 241 16.66 -0.83 -6.61
CA ALA A 241 17.75 -0.76 -7.61
C ALA A 241 18.56 0.55 -7.58
N TYR A 242 17.99 1.63 -7.04
CA TYR A 242 18.62 2.96 -7.01
C TYR A 242 19.26 3.30 -5.66
N ARG A 243 19.35 2.35 -4.71
CA ARG A 243 19.89 2.61 -3.37
C ARG A 243 21.28 3.21 -3.40
N GLU A 244 22.20 2.56 -4.10
CA GLU A 244 23.59 3.02 -4.18
C GLU A 244 23.71 4.42 -4.82
N GLN A 245 22.89 4.69 -5.83
CA GLN A 245 22.86 6.02 -6.46
C GLN A 245 22.39 7.09 -5.46
N TYR A 246 21.32 6.84 -4.73
CA TYR A 246 20.82 7.79 -3.73
C TYR A 246 21.79 8.02 -2.56
N MET A 247 22.58 7.01 -2.18
CA MET A 247 23.63 7.17 -1.17
C MET A 247 24.74 8.10 -1.68
N LYS A 248 25.17 7.95 -2.93
CA LYS A 248 26.12 8.87 -3.59
C LYS A 248 25.54 10.29 -3.74
N ASP A 249 24.26 10.41 -4.06
CA ASP A 249 23.59 11.70 -4.15
C ASP A 249 23.59 12.41 -2.78
N ALA A 250 23.32 11.69 -1.68
CA ALA A 250 23.38 12.24 -0.32
C ALA A 250 24.79 12.71 0.07
N GLU A 251 25.84 11.96 -0.31
CA GLU A 251 27.23 12.33 -0.12
C GLU A 251 27.57 13.60 -0.93
N ALA A 252 27.22 13.64 -2.20
CA ALA A 252 27.44 14.81 -3.06
C ALA A 252 26.71 16.07 -2.56
N MET A 253 25.58 15.91 -1.86
CA MET A 253 24.84 16.98 -1.20
C MET A 253 25.40 17.37 0.18
N GLY A 254 26.38 16.64 0.72
CA GLY A 254 26.97 16.86 2.06
C GLY A 254 25.99 16.64 3.20
N ILE A 255 25.10 15.66 3.07
CA ILE A 255 24.06 15.31 4.07
C ILE A 255 24.12 13.84 4.49
N GLU A 256 25.17 13.10 4.14
CA GLU A 256 25.31 11.69 4.41
C GLU A 256 25.20 11.35 5.92
N ASP A 257 25.70 12.25 6.79
CA ASP A 257 25.60 12.13 8.26
C ASP A 257 24.19 12.46 8.80
N ARG A 258 23.30 12.93 7.94
CA ARG A 258 21.90 13.28 8.27
C ARG A 258 20.89 12.29 7.69
N VAL A 259 21.34 11.31 6.89
CA VAL A 259 20.47 10.30 6.29
C VAL A 259 20.82 8.94 6.84
N THR A 260 19.83 8.23 7.35
CA THR A 260 19.93 6.84 7.80
C THR A 260 19.22 5.93 6.79
N TRP A 261 19.95 4.93 6.29
CA TRP A 261 19.46 3.93 5.35
C TRP A 261 19.22 2.62 6.09
N THR A 262 17.98 2.22 6.31
CA THR A 262 17.71 1.00 7.09
C THR A 262 17.81 -0.28 6.26
N GLY A 263 17.72 -0.17 4.94
CA GLY A 263 17.42 -1.33 4.09
C GLY A 263 15.98 -1.79 4.26
N MET A 264 15.69 -3.00 3.79
CA MET A 264 14.37 -3.60 3.92
C MET A 264 14.06 -3.89 5.39
N VAL A 265 12.91 -3.42 5.84
CA VAL A 265 12.33 -3.78 7.15
C VAL A 265 11.12 -4.66 6.88
N GLU A 266 11.08 -5.85 7.50
CA GLU A 266 10.07 -6.86 7.19
C GLU A 266 8.68 -6.48 7.67
N ASP A 267 8.56 -5.82 8.82
CA ASP A 267 7.31 -5.28 9.35
C ASP A 267 7.50 -3.83 9.82
N PRO A 268 7.52 -2.83 8.92
CA PRO A 268 7.73 -1.43 9.31
C PRO A 268 6.72 -0.95 10.35
N PHE A 269 5.50 -1.45 10.31
CA PHE A 269 4.46 -1.12 11.27
C PHE A 269 4.73 -1.72 12.65
N GLY A 270 5.18 -2.97 12.72
CA GLY A 270 5.45 -3.67 13.97
C GLY A 270 6.82 -3.39 14.57
N GLU A 271 7.84 -3.07 13.76
CA GLU A 271 9.23 -2.91 14.18
C GLU A 271 9.59 -1.50 14.68
N GLY A 272 8.61 -0.63 14.86
CA GLY A 272 8.82 0.67 15.50
C GLY A 272 9.22 1.81 14.57
N VAL A 273 9.19 1.63 13.25
CA VAL A 273 9.49 2.70 12.27
C VAL A 273 8.63 3.93 12.52
N PHE A 274 7.31 3.74 12.57
CA PHE A 274 6.38 4.84 12.81
C PHE A 274 6.38 5.29 14.28
N ALA A 275 6.63 4.41 15.24
CA ALA A 275 6.78 4.81 16.64
C ALA A 275 7.93 5.80 16.84
N ALA A 276 9.07 5.55 16.18
CA ALA A 276 10.27 6.38 16.27
C ALA A 276 10.19 7.68 15.46
N ALA A 277 9.38 7.74 14.39
CA ALA A 277 9.23 8.93 13.56
C ALA A 277 8.56 10.10 14.32
N ASP A 278 9.01 11.32 14.06
CA ASP A 278 8.34 12.56 14.47
C ASP A 278 7.44 13.10 13.37
N ILE A 279 7.87 12.96 12.12
CA ILE A 279 7.14 13.36 10.91
C ILE A 279 7.34 12.28 9.85
N VAL A 280 6.32 12.02 9.04
CA VAL A 280 6.43 11.09 7.92
C VAL A 280 6.22 11.81 6.61
N CYS A 281 7.11 11.54 5.65
CA CYS A 281 7.06 12.06 4.30
C CYS A 281 6.67 10.98 3.30
N GLN A 282 5.96 11.38 2.23
CA GLN A 282 5.72 10.56 1.05
C GLN A 282 5.75 11.46 -0.19
N LEU A 283 6.94 11.64 -0.77
CA LEU A 283 7.14 12.53 -1.91
C LEU A 283 7.03 11.78 -3.26
N SER A 284 6.04 10.93 -3.38
CA SER A 284 5.81 10.10 -4.57
C SER A 284 5.62 10.95 -5.83
N ARG A 285 6.21 10.51 -6.94
CA ARG A 285 6.04 11.12 -8.27
C ARG A 285 4.95 10.44 -9.10
N TRP A 286 4.55 9.21 -8.74
CA TRP A 286 3.42 8.51 -9.37
C TRP A 286 2.09 9.02 -8.84
N GLU A 287 1.04 8.70 -9.59
CA GLU A 287 -0.32 8.77 -9.06
C GLU A 287 -0.57 7.54 -8.17
N GLU A 288 -0.32 7.67 -6.88
CA GLU A 288 -0.58 6.61 -5.91
C GLU A 288 -2.08 6.31 -5.84
N VAL A 289 -2.46 5.03 -5.91
CA VAL A 289 -3.89 4.70 -5.85
C VAL A 289 -4.46 4.83 -4.44
N PHE A 290 -3.64 4.67 -3.39
CA PHE A 290 -4.09 4.85 -2.01
C PHE A 290 -3.01 5.51 -1.14
N GLY A 291 -1.91 4.83 -0.82
CA GLY A 291 -0.85 5.31 0.07
C GLY A 291 -0.92 4.69 1.46
N TRP A 292 -0.79 3.36 1.55
CA TRP A 292 -0.84 2.63 2.82
C TRP A 292 0.08 3.21 3.89
N MET A 293 1.32 3.52 3.53
CA MET A 293 2.31 4.05 4.46
C MET A 293 1.85 5.37 5.13
N ILE A 294 1.13 6.23 4.39
CA ILE A 294 0.53 7.45 4.95
C ILE A 294 -0.52 7.10 5.99
N ALA A 295 -1.44 6.20 5.66
CA ALA A 295 -2.50 5.78 6.58
C ALA A 295 -1.92 5.09 7.84
N GLU A 296 -0.88 4.27 7.68
CA GLU A 296 -0.16 3.61 8.78
C GLU A 296 0.53 4.63 9.71
N ALA A 297 1.19 5.63 9.14
CA ALA A 297 1.80 6.72 9.90
C ALA A 297 0.76 7.57 10.65
N MET A 298 -0.35 7.89 10.00
CA MET A 298 -1.48 8.61 10.61
C MET A 298 -2.10 7.81 11.76
N ALA A 299 -2.23 6.48 11.62
CA ALA A 299 -2.69 5.61 12.70
C ALA A 299 -1.79 5.69 13.94
N HIS A 300 -0.47 5.89 13.75
CA HIS A 300 0.49 6.16 14.83
C HIS A 300 0.49 7.62 15.32
N GLY A 301 -0.43 8.45 14.83
CA GLY A 301 -0.51 9.86 15.20
C GLY A 301 0.66 10.70 14.69
N LYS A 302 1.20 10.36 13.51
CA LYS A 302 2.30 11.14 12.92
C LYS A 302 1.75 12.13 11.91
N PRO A 303 2.19 13.40 11.94
CA PRO A 303 1.85 14.37 10.91
C PRO A 303 2.52 13.99 9.59
N ILE A 304 1.85 14.27 8.49
CA ILE A 304 2.28 13.88 7.15
C ILE A 304 2.68 15.10 6.33
N VAL A 305 3.75 14.96 5.54
CA VAL A 305 4.04 15.83 4.39
C VAL A 305 4.10 14.95 3.14
N ALA A 306 3.19 15.14 2.21
CA ALA A 306 3.08 14.28 1.04
C ALA A 306 2.81 15.06 -0.24
N THR A 307 3.14 14.45 -1.39
CA THR A 307 2.77 15.02 -2.69
C THR A 307 1.28 14.88 -2.98
N ARG A 308 0.73 15.87 -3.66
CA ARG A 308 -0.66 15.93 -4.11
C ARG A 308 -0.83 15.10 -5.39
N VAL A 309 -0.79 13.78 -5.26
CA VAL A 309 -0.86 12.84 -6.39
C VAL A 309 -1.86 11.71 -6.12
N GLY A 310 -2.60 11.32 -7.15
CA GLY A 310 -3.52 10.20 -7.12
C GLY A 310 -4.55 10.27 -5.98
N GLY A 311 -4.65 9.21 -5.21
CA GLY A 311 -5.53 9.07 -4.04
C GLY A 311 -4.97 9.66 -2.73
N ILE A 312 -3.72 10.14 -2.70
CA ILE A 312 -3.12 10.72 -1.48
C ILE A 312 -3.97 11.88 -0.90
N PRO A 313 -4.54 12.81 -1.70
CA PRO A 313 -5.40 13.86 -1.17
C PRO A 313 -6.66 13.36 -0.45
N GLU A 314 -7.07 12.12 -0.67
CA GLU A 314 -8.21 11.54 0.03
C GLU A 314 -7.90 11.11 1.47
N LEU A 315 -6.60 10.88 1.76
CA LEU A 315 -6.09 10.50 3.08
C LEU A 315 -5.82 11.71 3.98
N ILE A 316 -5.49 12.86 3.41
CA ILE A 316 -4.98 14.02 4.14
C ILE A 316 -5.97 15.16 4.10
N SER A 317 -6.40 15.59 5.29
CA SER A 317 -7.08 16.88 5.46
C SER A 317 -6.02 17.98 5.55
N GLU A 318 -5.85 18.77 4.47
CA GLU A 318 -4.83 19.81 4.31
C GLU A 318 -4.82 20.77 5.51
N GLY A 319 -3.65 20.93 6.14
CA GLY A 319 -3.46 21.78 7.29
C GLY A 319 -4.00 21.24 8.62
N LEU A 320 -4.78 20.14 8.61
CA LEU A 320 -5.35 19.52 9.81
C LEU A 320 -4.66 18.19 10.18
N SER A 321 -4.50 17.27 9.24
CA SER A 321 -3.83 15.98 9.48
C SER A 321 -2.51 15.83 8.75
N GLY A 322 -2.12 16.80 7.94
CA GLY A 322 -0.89 16.84 7.18
C GLY A 322 -0.84 18.00 6.22
N PHE A 323 0.22 18.06 5.45
CA PHE A 323 0.43 19.01 4.37
C PHE A 323 0.61 18.30 3.03
N LEU A 324 -0.01 18.86 2.00
CA LEU A 324 0.18 18.44 0.61
C LEU A 324 1.08 19.46 -0.11
N VAL A 325 2.01 18.95 -0.90
CA VAL A 325 2.89 19.75 -1.76
C VAL A 325 2.79 19.27 -3.21
N GLU A 326 3.16 20.12 -4.15
CA GLU A 326 3.16 19.71 -5.55
C GLU A 326 4.32 18.75 -5.83
N ARG A 327 4.17 17.94 -6.87
CA ARG A 327 5.19 16.98 -7.31
C ARG A 327 6.52 17.69 -7.59
N THR A 328 7.63 17.11 -7.13
CA THR A 328 8.99 17.63 -7.28
C THR A 328 9.26 19.00 -6.61
N ASP A 329 8.37 19.48 -5.75
CA ASP A 329 8.57 20.72 -5.01
C ASP A 329 9.22 20.45 -3.63
N ALA A 330 10.52 20.14 -3.66
CA ALA A 330 11.31 19.91 -2.45
C ALA A 330 11.37 21.15 -1.55
N ALA A 331 11.30 22.35 -2.12
CA ALA A 331 11.33 23.61 -1.35
C ALA A 331 10.04 23.78 -0.53
N ALA A 332 8.87 23.52 -1.12
CA ALA A 332 7.61 23.54 -0.36
C ALA A 332 7.60 22.45 0.71
N ALA A 333 8.09 21.23 0.41
CA ALA A 333 8.20 20.16 1.39
C ALA A 333 9.10 20.56 2.55
N ALA A 334 10.28 21.13 2.29
CA ALA A 334 11.20 21.63 3.31
C ALA A 334 10.55 22.69 4.21
N LYS A 335 9.84 23.67 3.62
CA LYS A 335 9.11 24.70 4.37
C LYS A 335 8.06 24.09 5.33
N LYS A 336 7.31 23.09 4.88
CA LYS A 336 6.32 22.39 5.72
C LYS A 336 6.99 21.58 6.84
N LEU A 337 8.09 20.89 6.54
CA LEU A 337 8.87 20.15 7.53
C LEU A 337 9.45 21.08 8.61
N ILE A 338 10.07 22.21 8.21
CA ILE A 338 10.63 23.19 9.14
C ILE A 338 9.54 23.69 10.10
N ARG A 339 8.36 24.04 9.58
CA ARG A 339 7.21 24.45 10.41
C ARG A 339 6.84 23.39 11.44
N LEU A 340 6.76 22.11 11.02
CA LEU A 340 6.45 21.00 11.92
C LEU A 340 7.59 20.74 12.92
N LEU A 341 8.84 20.87 12.53
CA LEU A 341 10.00 20.69 13.41
C LEU A 341 10.07 21.77 14.50
N GLN A 342 9.65 22.98 14.19
CA GLN A 342 9.66 24.13 15.10
C GLN A 342 8.46 24.14 16.07
N ASP A 343 7.34 23.47 15.73
CA ASP A 343 6.10 23.49 16.50
C ASP A 343 5.66 22.08 16.95
N PRO A 344 6.10 21.63 18.17
CA PRO A 344 5.66 20.36 18.73
C PRO A 344 4.14 20.28 19.00
N GLY A 345 3.51 21.44 19.28
CA GLY A 345 2.05 21.52 19.48
C GLY A 345 1.30 21.20 18.19
N LEU A 346 1.71 21.83 17.09
CA LEU A 346 1.16 21.54 15.75
C LEU A 346 1.38 20.08 15.35
N ARG A 347 2.57 19.52 15.60
CA ARG A 347 2.83 18.10 15.32
C ARG A 347 1.83 17.19 16.03
N ARG A 348 1.59 17.40 17.32
CA ARG A 348 0.63 16.60 18.10
C ARG A 348 -0.80 16.77 17.57
N ALA A 349 -1.25 18.01 17.42
CA ALA A 349 -2.59 18.28 16.93
C ALA A 349 -2.86 17.63 15.55
N MET A 350 -1.89 17.75 14.64
CA MET A 350 -1.98 17.13 13.31
C MET A 350 -1.97 15.60 13.38
N GLY A 351 -1.13 15.03 14.23
CA GLY A 351 -1.08 13.58 14.44
C GLY A 351 -2.39 13.03 15.02
N ASP A 352 -2.99 13.72 16.00
CA ASP A 352 -4.26 13.32 16.62
C ASP A 352 -5.42 13.41 15.61
N ALA A 353 -5.46 14.47 14.81
CA ALA A 353 -6.43 14.60 13.72
C ALA A 353 -6.28 13.48 12.67
N GLY A 354 -5.04 13.15 12.32
CA GLY A 354 -4.74 12.04 11.42
C GLY A 354 -5.21 10.69 11.95
N ARG A 355 -4.93 10.41 13.23
CA ARG A 355 -5.37 9.18 13.89
C ARG A 355 -6.90 9.04 13.90
N LYS A 356 -7.60 10.11 14.21
CA LYS A 356 -9.07 10.15 14.17
C LYS A 356 -9.60 9.85 12.77
N LEU A 357 -9.07 10.51 11.75
CA LEU A 357 -9.47 10.33 10.37
C LEU A 357 -9.28 8.87 9.90
N VAL A 358 -8.15 8.23 10.25
CA VAL A 358 -7.89 6.82 9.92
C VAL A 358 -8.89 5.91 10.63
N ALA A 359 -9.16 6.15 11.91
CA ALA A 359 -10.11 5.34 12.67
C ALA A 359 -11.54 5.40 12.08
N GLU A 360 -11.95 6.55 11.58
CA GLU A 360 -13.28 6.79 11.02
C GLU A 360 -13.44 6.26 9.58
N ARG A 361 -12.42 6.44 8.72
CA ARG A 361 -12.57 6.17 7.28
C ARG A 361 -11.71 5.02 6.75
N PHE A 362 -10.58 4.76 7.40
CA PHE A 362 -9.58 3.82 6.89
C PHE A 362 -9.32 2.67 7.89
N ASN A 363 -10.32 2.32 8.68
CA ASN A 363 -10.26 1.14 9.56
C ASN A 363 -10.40 -0.13 8.71
N LEU A 364 -9.35 -0.95 8.70
CA LEU A 364 -9.29 -2.17 7.89
C LEU A 364 -10.44 -3.13 8.19
N LYS A 365 -10.72 -3.37 9.46
CA LYS A 365 -11.80 -4.28 9.87
C LYS A 365 -13.15 -3.88 9.28
N THR A 366 -13.48 -2.59 9.35
CA THR A 366 -14.72 -2.04 8.80
C THR A 366 -14.76 -2.13 7.28
N ASN A 367 -13.64 -1.81 6.61
CA ASN A 367 -13.58 -1.81 5.15
C ASN A 367 -13.60 -3.23 4.58
N VAL A 368 -12.94 -4.19 5.23
CA VAL A 368 -13.03 -5.60 4.86
C VAL A 368 -14.45 -6.14 5.11
N ALA A 369 -15.14 -5.72 6.17
CA ALA A 369 -16.53 -6.12 6.39
C ALA A 369 -17.47 -5.64 5.25
N GLN A 370 -17.22 -4.45 4.68
CA GLN A 370 -17.93 -3.99 3.48
C GLN A 370 -17.66 -4.89 2.26
N LEU A 371 -16.43 -5.35 2.10
CA LEU A 371 -16.04 -6.28 1.05
C LEU A 371 -16.72 -7.65 1.24
N VAL A 372 -16.69 -8.19 2.45
CA VAL A 372 -17.35 -9.47 2.78
C VAL A 372 -18.86 -9.38 2.54
N LYS A 373 -19.50 -8.25 2.88
CA LYS A 373 -20.90 -8.01 2.53
C LYS A 373 -21.11 -7.95 1.00
N LEU A 374 -20.15 -7.43 0.24
CA LEU A 374 -20.23 -7.40 -1.23
C LEU A 374 -20.10 -8.80 -1.85
N TYR A 375 -19.44 -9.73 -1.18
CA TYR A 375 -19.42 -11.14 -1.56
C TYR A 375 -20.79 -11.82 -1.39
N ASP A 376 -21.66 -11.23 -0.61
CA ASP A 376 -23.00 -11.76 -0.29
C ASP A 376 -22.89 -13.16 0.37
N ILE A 377 -22.21 -13.16 1.54
CA ILE A 377 -21.89 -14.31 2.38
C ILE A 377 -22.04 -13.98 3.88
#